data_fc55bdaea0e1cfd9ca51d46653bb2b5b
#
_entry.id   fc55bdaea0e1cfd9ca51d46653bb2b5b
#
_cell.length_a   1.000
_cell.length_b   1.000
_cell.length_c   1.000
_cell.angle_alpha   90.00
_cell.angle_beta   90.00
_cell.angle_gamma   90.00
#
_symmetry.space_group_name_H-M   'P 1'
#
loop_
_entity.id
_entity.type
_entity.pdbx_description
1 polymer ?
#
loop_
_entity_poly.entity_id
_entity_poly.type
_entity_poly.pdbx_seq_one_letter_code
_entity_poly.pdbx_strand_id
1 'polypeptide(L)'
;MKRLLLFASSPVLVLALSFSALAAPKGKTFKGEIMDSQCAMNASHAEMLKKEGMGDKDPNDAMVKAMCTKNCVKMGGKYVLYDAASKKVYQLDDQTKPEQFAGQNVKVTGTLDKDTIHVTNIVSGP
;
A
#
# COMPACT_ATOMS: atom_id res chain seq x y z
N MET A 1 10.87 59.55 58.77
CA MET A 1 11.56 58.27 58.38
C MET A 1 10.66 57.49 57.46
N LYS A 2 10.87 57.62 56.18
CA LYS A 2 10.07 56.88 55.14
C LYS A 2 10.88 55.70 54.69
N ARG A 3 10.40 54.46 55.00
CA ARG A 3 11.00 53.26 54.50
C ARG A 3 10.35 52.94 53.15
N LEU A 4 11.14 53.04 52.11
CA LEU A 4 10.76 52.71 50.74
C LEU A 4 10.98 51.17 50.54
N LEU A 5 9.91 50.44 50.39
CA LEU A 5 9.97 48.98 50.05
C LEU A 5 9.98 48.84 48.53
N LEU A 6 11.14 48.43 48.00
CA LEU A 6 11.31 48.07 46.60
C LEU A 6 10.83 46.64 46.40
N PHE A 7 9.70 46.46 45.70
CA PHE A 7 9.25 45.17 45.21
C PHE A 7 10.00 44.87 43.92
N ALA A 8 10.92 43.91 44.00
CA ALA A 8 11.57 43.34 42.83
C ALA A 8 10.61 42.37 42.15
N SER A 9 10.06 42.78 41.01
CA SER A 9 9.25 41.95 40.15
C SER A 9 10.16 41.14 39.23
N SER A 10 10.30 39.85 39.46
CA SER A 10 11.01 38.93 38.57
C SER A 10 10.10 38.51 37.42
N PRO A 11 10.47 38.70 36.14
CA PRO A 11 9.73 38.13 35.03
C PRO A 11 10.08 36.64 34.92
N VAL A 12 9.09 35.78 35.14
CA VAL A 12 9.16 34.36 34.83
C VAL A 12 9.09 34.21 33.30
N LEU A 13 10.22 33.90 32.69
CA LEU A 13 10.32 33.58 31.27
C LEU A 13 9.75 32.17 31.02
N VAL A 14 8.49 32.08 30.61
CA VAL A 14 7.88 30.83 30.20
C VAL A 14 8.37 30.50 28.81
N LEU A 15 9.33 29.58 28.72
CA LEU A 15 9.83 29.01 27.47
C LEU A 15 8.77 28.04 26.93
N ALA A 16 7.90 28.51 26.03
CA ALA A 16 6.95 27.68 25.33
C ALA A 16 7.71 26.79 24.30
N LEU A 17 7.96 25.54 24.65
CA LEU A 17 8.41 24.54 23.71
C LEU A 17 7.28 24.22 22.73
N SER A 18 7.31 24.90 21.59
CA SER A 18 6.43 24.56 20.45
C SER A 18 6.87 23.21 19.88
N PHE A 19 6.20 22.13 20.28
CA PHE A 19 6.28 20.85 19.60
C PHE A 19 5.63 21.02 18.23
N SER A 20 6.44 21.28 17.21
CA SER A 20 6.01 21.10 15.81
C SER A 20 5.81 19.63 15.59
N ALA A 21 4.56 19.15 15.68
CA ALA A 21 4.19 17.84 15.22
C ALA A 21 4.47 17.78 13.71
N LEU A 22 5.56 17.12 13.31
CA LEU A 22 5.77 16.73 11.93
C LEU A 22 4.61 15.81 11.57
N ALA A 23 3.62 16.32 10.85
CA ALA A 23 2.58 15.50 10.28
C ALA A 23 3.24 14.50 9.34
N ALA A 24 3.18 13.20 9.66
CA ALA A 24 3.62 12.14 8.77
C ALA A 24 2.90 12.31 7.42
N PRO A 25 3.58 12.12 6.27
CA PRO A 25 2.96 12.28 4.97
C PRO A 25 1.73 11.37 4.91
N LYS A 26 0.56 11.96 4.70
CA LYS A 26 -0.68 11.19 4.54
C LYS A 26 -0.52 10.33 3.29
N GLY A 27 -0.55 9.00 3.47
CA GLY A 27 -0.47 8.05 2.38
C GLY A 27 -1.59 8.31 1.37
N LYS A 28 -1.29 8.07 0.09
CA LYS A 28 -2.29 8.06 -0.99
C LYS A 28 -3.00 6.71 -1.01
N THR A 29 -4.21 6.69 -1.58
CA THR A 29 -4.94 5.45 -1.82
C THR A 29 -4.83 5.08 -3.30
N PHE A 30 -4.38 3.86 -3.55
CA PHE A 30 -4.28 3.24 -4.87
C PHE A 30 -5.32 2.13 -4.96
N LYS A 31 -5.95 1.98 -6.12
CA LYS A 31 -6.96 0.93 -6.36
C LYS A 31 -6.46 -0.01 -7.43
N GLY A 32 -6.77 -1.28 -7.30
CA GLY A 32 -6.41 -2.28 -8.29
C GLY A 32 -6.59 -3.70 -7.79
N GLU A 33 -6.16 -4.64 -8.60
CA GLU A 33 -6.15 -6.07 -8.26
C GLU A 33 -4.77 -6.48 -7.74
N ILE A 34 -4.72 -7.30 -6.69
CA ILE A 34 -3.49 -7.96 -6.28
C ILE A 34 -3.24 -9.12 -7.24
N MET A 35 -2.25 -8.95 -8.09
CA MET A 35 -1.81 -9.94 -9.07
C MET A 35 -0.37 -10.37 -8.75
N ASP A 36 0.07 -11.44 -9.40
CA ASP A 36 1.50 -11.71 -9.50
C ASP A 36 2.12 -10.88 -10.63
N SER A 37 3.44 -10.67 -10.55
CA SER A 37 4.18 -9.82 -11.48
C SER A 37 4.14 -10.31 -12.94
N GLN A 38 3.94 -11.60 -13.18
CA GLN A 38 3.90 -12.16 -14.54
C GLN A 38 2.52 -11.98 -15.18
N CYS A 39 1.44 -12.29 -14.46
CA CYS A 39 0.08 -12.06 -14.95
C CYS A 39 -0.19 -10.55 -15.12
N ALA A 40 0.35 -9.70 -14.25
CA ALA A 40 0.17 -8.25 -14.34
C ALA A 40 0.77 -7.65 -15.62
N MET A 41 1.88 -8.19 -16.12
CA MET A 41 2.46 -7.76 -17.41
C MET A 41 1.52 -8.01 -18.60
N ASN A 42 0.70 -9.05 -18.52
CA ASN A 42 -0.28 -9.41 -19.55
C ASN A 42 -1.69 -8.87 -19.25
N ALA A 43 -1.85 -8.20 -18.11
CA ALA A 43 -3.16 -7.72 -17.59
C ALA A 43 -4.23 -8.83 -17.53
N SER A 44 -3.81 -10.11 -17.41
CA SER A 44 -4.71 -11.26 -17.46
C SER A 44 -4.05 -12.52 -16.89
N HIS A 45 -4.86 -13.35 -16.25
CA HIS A 45 -4.47 -14.69 -15.81
C HIS A 45 -4.56 -15.75 -16.93
N ALA A 46 -5.21 -15.42 -18.06
CA ALA A 46 -5.53 -16.38 -19.13
C ALA A 46 -4.29 -17.07 -19.73
N GLU A 47 -3.23 -16.33 -19.98
CA GLU A 47 -1.99 -16.88 -20.56
C GLU A 47 -1.30 -17.85 -19.61
N MET A 48 -1.31 -17.55 -18.31
CA MET A 48 -0.73 -18.44 -17.32
C MET A 48 -1.56 -19.71 -17.17
N LEU A 49 -2.89 -19.61 -17.14
CA LEU A 49 -3.78 -20.77 -17.10
C LEU A 49 -3.56 -21.71 -18.28
N LYS A 50 -3.36 -21.19 -19.49
CA LYS A 50 -3.02 -22.00 -20.66
C LYS A 50 -1.70 -22.74 -20.49
N LYS A 51 -0.66 -22.06 -19.98
CA LYS A 51 0.65 -22.67 -19.72
C LYS A 51 0.60 -23.77 -18.68
N GLU A 52 -0.24 -23.62 -17.68
CA GLU A 52 -0.43 -24.58 -16.59
C GLU A 52 -1.43 -25.72 -16.95
N GLY A 53 -1.91 -25.78 -18.20
CA GLY A 53 -2.88 -26.77 -18.63
C GLY A 53 -4.30 -26.60 -18.08
N MET A 54 -4.60 -25.40 -17.58
CA MET A 54 -5.89 -25.01 -16.99
C MET A 54 -6.64 -24.00 -17.88
N GLY A 55 -6.42 -24.05 -19.19
CA GLY A 55 -7.02 -23.12 -20.13
C GLY A 55 -8.55 -23.21 -20.26
N ASP A 56 -9.17 -24.23 -19.69
CA ASP A 56 -10.62 -24.40 -19.57
C ASP A 56 -11.23 -23.61 -18.40
N LYS A 57 -10.41 -23.09 -17.49
CA LYS A 57 -10.86 -22.29 -16.34
C LYS A 57 -11.14 -20.86 -16.73
N ASP A 58 -12.17 -20.27 -16.11
CA ASP A 58 -12.46 -18.86 -16.29
C ASP A 58 -11.37 -18.00 -15.61
N PRO A 59 -10.62 -17.20 -16.37
CA PRO A 59 -9.57 -16.35 -15.81
C PRO A 59 -10.11 -15.21 -14.93
N ASN A 60 -11.41 -14.96 -14.93
CA ASN A 60 -12.07 -13.95 -14.11
C ASN A 60 -12.69 -14.51 -12.84
N ASP A 61 -12.73 -15.84 -12.69
CA ASP A 61 -13.20 -16.47 -11.46
C ASP A 61 -12.30 -16.12 -10.28
N ALA A 62 -12.91 -15.68 -9.16
CA ALA A 62 -12.17 -15.18 -8.01
C ALA A 62 -11.23 -16.21 -7.37
N MET A 63 -11.66 -17.47 -7.33
CA MET A 63 -10.85 -18.57 -6.78
C MET A 63 -9.69 -18.92 -7.73
N VAL A 64 -9.95 -18.90 -9.03
CA VAL A 64 -8.94 -19.14 -10.08
C VAL A 64 -7.87 -18.05 -10.04
N LYS A 65 -8.27 -16.78 -9.96
CA LYS A 65 -7.35 -15.64 -9.80
C LYS A 65 -6.48 -15.78 -8.55
N ALA A 66 -7.09 -16.06 -7.40
CA ALA A 66 -6.36 -16.24 -6.15
C ALA A 66 -5.35 -17.38 -6.21
N MET A 67 -5.75 -18.52 -6.78
CA MET A 67 -4.89 -19.69 -6.96
C MET A 67 -3.73 -19.38 -7.92
N CYS A 68 -4.02 -18.81 -9.08
CA CYS A 68 -3.02 -18.46 -10.08
C CYS A 68 -1.99 -17.48 -9.49
N THR A 69 -2.44 -16.40 -8.87
CA THR A 69 -1.56 -15.40 -8.24
C THR A 69 -0.64 -16.04 -7.20
N LYS A 70 -1.19 -16.82 -6.27
CA LYS A 70 -0.39 -17.47 -5.21
C LYS A 70 0.61 -18.49 -5.77
N ASN A 71 0.22 -19.27 -6.76
CA ASN A 71 1.12 -20.26 -7.38
C ASN A 71 2.28 -19.56 -8.09
N CYS A 72 2.02 -18.51 -8.86
CA CYS A 72 3.07 -17.75 -9.54
C CYS A 72 4.03 -17.08 -8.56
N VAL A 73 3.54 -16.56 -7.43
CA VAL A 73 4.41 -16.01 -6.38
C VAL A 73 5.28 -17.08 -5.76
N LYS A 74 4.73 -18.29 -5.49
CA LYS A 74 5.53 -19.44 -4.99
C LYS A 74 6.62 -19.87 -5.98
N MET A 75 6.42 -19.68 -7.29
CA MET A 75 7.40 -19.96 -8.33
C MET A 75 8.41 -18.82 -8.56
N GLY A 76 8.46 -17.82 -7.70
CA GLY A 76 9.42 -16.71 -7.74
C GLY A 76 8.88 -15.38 -8.23
N GLY A 77 7.58 -15.28 -8.53
CA GLY A 77 6.90 -14.02 -8.78
C GLY A 77 6.75 -13.17 -7.52
N LYS A 78 6.25 -11.95 -7.68
CA LYS A 78 5.96 -11.02 -6.57
C LYS A 78 4.52 -10.57 -6.62
N TYR A 79 3.93 -10.29 -5.46
CA TYR A 79 2.66 -9.56 -5.39
C TYR A 79 2.85 -8.13 -5.86
N VAL A 80 1.98 -7.70 -6.76
CA VAL A 80 1.92 -6.34 -7.30
C VAL A 80 0.48 -5.85 -7.28
N LEU A 81 0.29 -4.53 -7.36
CA LEU A 81 -1.01 -3.93 -7.56
C LEU A 81 -1.16 -3.56 -9.05
N TYR A 82 -2.14 -4.16 -9.72
CA TYR A 82 -2.50 -3.82 -11.10
C TYR A 82 -3.72 -2.89 -11.11
N ASP A 83 -3.51 -1.66 -11.57
CA ASP A 83 -4.58 -0.69 -11.82
C ASP A 83 -5.08 -0.82 -13.26
N ALA A 84 -6.24 -1.44 -13.45
CA ALA A 84 -6.83 -1.67 -14.76
C ALA A 84 -7.24 -0.36 -15.47
N ALA A 85 -7.58 0.69 -14.72
CA ALA A 85 -8.00 1.97 -15.29
C ALA A 85 -6.84 2.71 -15.96
N SER A 86 -5.67 2.72 -15.33
CA SER A 86 -4.46 3.34 -15.87
C SER A 86 -3.52 2.36 -16.56
N LYS A 87 -3.80 1.06 -16.49
CA LYS A 87 -2.93 -0.04 -16.94
C LYS A 87 -1.53 0.00 -16.31
N LYS A 88 -1.46 0.48 -15.08
CA LYS A 88 -0.21 0.56 -14.32
C LYS A 88 -0.04 -0.64 -13.41
N VAL A 89 1.21 -1.07 -13.31
CA VAL A 89 1.65 -2.06 -12.33
C VAL A 89 2.48 -1.34 -11.28
N TYR A 90 2.07 -1.45 -10.02
CA TYR A 90 2.83 -0.93 -8.89
C TYR A 90 3.48 -2.06 -8.13
N GLN A 91 4.77 -1.95 -7.87
CA GLN A 91 5.47 -2.84 -6.95
C GLN A 91 4.97 -2.56 -5.52
N LEU A 92 4.97 -3.59 -4.69
CA LEU A 92 4.64 -3.47 -3.26
C LEU A 92 5.88 -3.82 -2.46
N ASP A 93 6.28 -2.96 -1.53
CA ASP A 93 7.42 -3.23 -0.65
C ASP A 93 7.12 -4.33 0.37
N ASP A 94 5.86 -4.44 0.78
CA ASP A 94 5.37 -5.51 1.66
C ASP A 94 4.81 -6.67 0.81
N GLN A 95 5.39 -7.85 0.95
CA GLN A 95 4.98 -9.06 0.25
C GLN A 95 4.12 -10.01 1.12
N THR A 96 3.91 -9.66 2.40
CA THR A 96 3.13 -10.47 3.34
C THR A 96 1.67 -10.05 3.36
N LYS A 97 1.41 -8.74 3.52
CA LYS A 97 0.04 -8.22 3.56
C LYS A 97 -0.80 -8.54 2.31
N PRO A 98 -0.28 -8.44 1.07
CA PRO A 98 -1.08 -8.72 -0.12
C PRO A 98 -1.48 -10.17 -0.29
N GLU A 99 -0.81 -11.14 0.34
CA GLU A 99 -1.09 -12.57 0.16
C GLU A 99 -2.54 -12.95 0.41
N GLN A 100 -3.16 -12.40 1.45
CA GLN A 100 -4.56 -12.67 1.79
C GLN A 100 -5.55 -12.06 0.78
N PHE A 101 -5.11 -11.12 -0.05
CA PHE A 101 -5.91 -10.45 -1.06
C PHE A 101 -5.58 -10.90 -2.49
N ALA A 102 -4.82 -11.99 -2.66
CA ALA A 102 -4.43 -12.50 -3.97
C ALA A 102 -5.64 -12.66 -4.89
N GLY A 103 -5.59 -12.09 -6.09
CA GLY A 103 -6.67 -12.11 -7.08
C GLY A 103 -7.87 -11.22 -6.76
N GLN A 104 -7.81 -10.39 -5.73
CA GLN A 104 -8.91 -9.52 -5.31
C GLN A 104 -8.65 -8.05 -5.66
N ASN A 105 -9.72 -7.32 -5.93
CA ASN A 105 -9.67 -5.86 -5.98
C ASN A 105 -9.52 -5.29 -4.57
N VAL A 106 -8.61 -4.35 -4.43
CA VAL A 106 -8.25 -3.75 -3.14
C VAL A 106 -8.07 -2.24 -3.24
N LYS A 107 -8.02 -1.63 -2.05
CA LYS A 107 -7.50 -0.28 -1.83
C LYS A 107 -6.22 -0.41 -1.01
N VAL A 108 -5.10 0.03 -1.58
CA VAL A 108 -3.80 0.08 -0.92
C VAL A 108 -3.53 1.51 -0.49
N THR A 109 -3.29 1.73 0.78
CA THR A 109 -2.84 3.03 1.31
C THR A 109 -1.34 2.98 1.53
N GLY A 110 -0.65 4.00 1.06
CA GLY A 110 0.80 4.08 1.21
C GLY A 110 1.40 5.30 0.51
N THR A 111 2.72 5.38 0.49
CA THR A 111 3.47 6.40 -0.24
C THR A 111 4.09 5.78 -1.48
N LEU A 112 4.07 6.52 -2.60
CA LEU A 112 4.63 6.07 -3.86
C LEU A 112 6.04 6.64 -4.04
N ASP A 113 7.01 5.77 -4.25
CA ASP A 113 8.34 6.11 -4.73
C ASP A 113 8.57 5.43 -6.09
N LYS A 114 8.65 6.22 -7.15
CA LYS A 114 8.69 5.76 -8.54
C LYS A 114 7.49 4.89 -8.89
N ASP A 115 7.65 3.59 -8.95
CA ASP A 115 6.62 2.58 -9.21
C ASP A 115 6.35 1.66 -8.02
N THR A 116 6.99 1.92 -6.87
CA THR A 116 6.86 1.13 -5.65
C THR A 116 6.00 1.84 -4.62
N ILE A 117 4.97 1.17 -4.14
CA ILE A 117 4.14 1.63 -3.02
C ILE A 117 4.74 1.09 -1.72
N HIS A 118 5.12 2.01 -0.82
CA HIS A 118 5.42 1.68 0.57
C HIS A 118 4.10 1.49 1.31
N VAL A 119 3.72 0.23 1.51
CA VAL A 119 2.38 -0.16 1.96
C VAL A 119 2.18 0.12 3.44
N THR A 120 1.19 0.96 3.75
CA THR A 120 0.72 1.15 5.12
C THR A 120 -0.43 0.21 5.45
N ASN A 121 -1.42 0.10 4.54
CA ASN A 121 -2.62 -0.70 4.75
C ASN A 121 -3.17 -1.24 3.42
N ILE A 122 -3.83 -2.39 3.48
CA ILE A 122 -4.60 -2.96 2.37
C ILE A 122 -5.98 -3.35 2.90
N VAL A 123 -7.02 -2.98 2.17
CA VAL A 123 -8.41 -3.39 2.45
C VAL A 123 -9.09 -3.84 1.17
N SER A 124 -10.07 -4.71 1.27
CA SER A 124 -10.90 -5.11 0.14
C SER A 124 -11.51 -3.90 -0.54
N GLY A 125 -11.46 -3.87 -1.86
CA GLY A 125 -12.08 -2.85 -2.69
C GLY A 125 -13.38 -3.33 -3.31
N PRO A 126 -14.16 -2.43 -3.93
CA PRO A 126 -15.28 -2.78 -4.79
C PRO A 126 -14.80 -3.44 -6.07
#